data_663559ddc52d44194ff33377e50cbab5
#
_entry.id   663559ddc52d44194ff33377e50cbab5
#
_cell.length_a   1.000
_cell.length_b   1.000
_cell.length_c   1.000
_cell.angle_alpha   90.00
_cell.angle_beta   90.00
_cell.angle_gamma   90.00
#
_symmetry.space_group_name_H-M   'P 1'
#
loop_
_entity.id
_entity.type
_entity.pdbx_description
1 polymer ?
#
loop_
_entity_poly.entity_id
_entity_poly.type
_entity_poly.pdbx_seq_one_letter_code
_entity_poly.pdbx_strand_id
1 'polypeptide(L)'
;MLNGWGPKISSVQDQQFTDYKGDKVTLKANPDNVKDFYETGMSYINNVSVAGGGEKADFRLSFTSTNQTGVVPGSDYNKYAFSVNAGMNFTKNFTGRISAQYIRSDSEGRPAQGANDSNLLIPLINGLLELLIYMIFKRIGLMRMESR
;
A
#
# COMPACT_ATOMS: atom_id res chain seq x y z
N MET A 1 -15.91 6.25 -13.58
CA MET A 1 -15.52 7.40 -14.43
C MET A 1 -14.92 8.44 -13.51
N LEU A 2 -13.67 8.81 -13.73
CA LEU A 2 -13.04 9.91 -13.00
C LEU A 2 -13.59 11.21 -13.58
N ASN A 3 -14.49 11.86 -12.88
CA ASN A 3 -15.08 13.15 -13.30
C ASN A 3 -14.13 14.28 -12.90
N GLY A 4 -13.04 14.43 -13.63
CA GLY A 4 -12.17 15.59 -13.53
C GLY A 4 -12.66 16.69 -14.46
N TRP A 5 -13.61 17.51 -14.03
CA TRP A 5 -14.10 18.63 -14.79
C TRP A 5 -13.55 19.94 -14.18
N GLY A 6 -12.73 20.62 -14.91
CA GLY A 6 -12.20 21.93 -14.55
C GLY A 6 -11.53 22.56 -15.77
N PRO A 7 -11.30 23.88 -15.77
CA PRO A 7 -10.53 24.51 -16.83
C PRO A 7 -9.12 23.90 -16.85
N LYS A 8 -8.54 23.80 -18.05
CA LYS A 8 -7.14 23.38 -18.17
C LYS A 8 -6.27 24.30 -17.30
N ILE A 9 -5.36 23.72 -16.51
CA ILE A 9 -4.47 24.51 -15.64
C ILE A 9 -3.71 25.55 -16.45
N SER A 10 -3.34 25.24 -17.70
CA SER A 10 -2.70 26.20 -18.62
C SER A 10 -3.54 27.43 -18.93
N SER A 11 -4.87 27.39 -18.77
CA SER A 11 -5.76 28.55 -19.00
C SER A 11 -5.96 29.42 -17.76
N VAL A 12 -5.56 28.92 -16.59
CA VAL A 12 -5.67 29.61 -15.29
C VAL A 12 -4.32 29.72 -14.59
N GLN A 13 -3.26 29.37 -15.30
CA GLN A 13 -1.88 29.50 -14.83
C GLN A 13 -1.60 30.98 -14.51
N ASP A 14 -0.86 31.21 -13.43
CA ASP A 14 -0.51 32.53 -12.93
C ASP A 14 -1.65 33.35 -12.27
N GLN A 15 -2.86 32.81 -12.20
CA GLN A 15 -3.90 33.46 -11.40
C GLN A 15 -3.61 33.25 -9.90
N GLN A 16 -3.75 34.35 -9.14
CA GLN A 16 -3.61 34.27 -7.69
C GLN A 16 -4.93 33.86 -7.05
N PHE A 17 -4.85 32.89 -6.20
CA PHE A 17 -5.97 32.41 -5.39
C PHE A 17 -5.65 32.61 -3.91
N THR A 18 -6.69 32.76 -3.11
CA THR A 18 -6.54 32.77 -1.67
C THR A 18 -6.81 31.36 -1.16
N ASP A 19 -5.85 30.75 -0.49
CA ASP A 19 -6.02 29.43 0.09
C ASP A 19 -6.97 29.45 1.31
N TYR A 20 -7.17 28.29 1.93
CA TYR A 20 -8.05 28.14 3.09
C TYR A 20 -7.52 28.85 4.35
N LYS A 21 -6.23 29.23 4.37
CA LYS A 21 -5.60 30.02 5.44
C LYS A 21 -5.67 31.52 5.18
N GLY A 22 -6.10 31.93 4.01
CA GLY A 22 -6.15 33.32 3.61
C GLY A 22 -4.92 33.81 2.83
N ASP A 23 -3.97 32.92 2.57
CA ASP A 23 -2.75 33.26 1.86
C ASP A 23 -2.97 33.30 0.34
N LYS A 24 -2.28 34.23 -0.33
CA LYS A 24 -2.31 34.28 -1.79
C LYS A 24 -1.36 33.27 -2.38
N VAL A 25 -1.93 32.27 -3.06
CA VAL A 25 -1.18 31.23 -3.76
C VAL A 25 -1.41 31.29 -5.26
N THR A 26 -0.40 30.95 -6.03
CA THR A 26 -0.49 30.85 -7.49
C THR A 26 -0.73 29.42 -7.89
N LEU A 27 -1.71 29.20 -8.77
CA LEU A 27 -1.98 27.85 -9.29
C LEU A 27 -0.84 27.42 -10.23
N LYS A 28 -0.13 26.39 -9.82
CA LYS A 28 0.89 25.75 -10.64
C LYS A 28 0.39 24.37 -11.10
N ALA A 29 0.70 24.03 -12.36
CA ALA A 29 0.48 22.66 -12.82
C ALA A 29 1.41 21.72 -12.05
N ASN A 30 0.83 20.69 -11.45
CA ASN A 30 1.58 19.58 -10.90
C ASN A 30 1.13 18.30 -11.63
N PRO A 31 1.73 17.98 -12.80
CA PRO A 31 1.32 16.82 -13.60
C PRO A 31 1.57 15.50 -12.89
N ASP A 32 2.48 15.47 -11.94
CA ASP A 32 2.89 14.27 -11.21
C ASP A 32 2.23 14.15 -9.81
N ASN A 33 1.25 15.00 -9.47
CA ASN A 33 0.63 15.02 -8.14
C ASN A 33 0.13 13.65 -7.66
N VAL A 34 -0.42 12.84 -8.57
CA VAL A 34 -0.87 11.48 -8.25
C VAL A 34 0.33 10.55 -8.07
N LYS A 35 1.35 10.71 -8.89
CA LYS A 35 2.57 9.90 -8.83
C LYS A 35 3.39 10.21 -7.57
N ASP A 36 3.45 11.49 -7.20
CA ASP A 36 4.18 11.96 -6.02
C ASP A 36 3.58 11.45 -4.70
N PHE A 37 2.32 11.01 -4.74
CA PHE A 37 1.67 10.35 -3.60
C PHE A 37 2.20 8.94 -3.35
N TYR A 38 2.65 8.26 -4.39
CA TYR A 38 3.11 6.88 -4.27
C TYR A 38 4.59 6.82 -3.94
N GLU A 39 4.93 5.90 -3.05
CA GLU A 39 6.31 5.58 -2.69
C GLU A 39 6.80 4.37 -3.48
N THR A 40 8.12 4.20 -3.52
CA THR A 40 8.70 3.00 -4.09
C THR A 40 8.55 1.84 -3.11
N GLY A 41 7.71 0.87 -3.45
CA GLY A 41 7.59 -0.36 -2.68
C GLY A 41 8.86 -1.18 -2.76
N MET A 42 9.31 -1.71 -1.62
CA MET A 42 10.47 -2.57 -1.50
C MET A 42 10.11 -3.89 -0.84
N SER A 43 10.78 -4.96 -1.24
CA SER A 43 10.60 -6.27 -0.62
C SER A 43 11.95 -6.89 -0.30
N TYR A 44 12.15 -7.23 0.98
CA TYR A 44 13.34 -7.90 1.48
C TYR A 44 12.95 -9.30 1.94
N ILE A 45 13.51 -10.31 1.29
CA ILE A 45 13.28 -11.70 1.62
C ILE A 45 14.60 -12.34 2.04
N ASN A 46 14.66 -12.75 3.30
CA ASN A 46 15.80 -13.45 3.86
C ASN A 46 15.39 -14.87 4.20
N ASN A 47 16.16 -15.84 3.73
CA ASN A 47 15.95 -17.24 4.02
C ASN A 47 17.24 -17.86 4.56
N VAL A 48 17.12 -18.55 5.68
CA VAL A 48 18.19 -19.34 6.26
C VAL A 48 17.69 -20.76 6.43
N SER A 49 18.45 -21.75 5.98
CA SER A 49 18.12 -23.14 6.18
C SER A 49 19.33 -23.96 6.59
N VAL A 50 19.09 -24.92 7.47
CA VAL A 50 20.05 -25.91 7.91
C VAL A 50 19.48 -27.28 7.64
N ALA A 51 20.24 -28.12 7.00
CA ALA A 51 19.85 -29.49 6.75
C ALA A 51 21.01 -30.42 7.13
N GLY A 52 20.68 -31.56 7.66
CA GLY A 52 21.63 -32.60 7.99
C GLY A 52 20.97 -33.95 7.89
N GLY A 53 21.77 -34.99 7.70
CA GLY A 53 21.23 -36.32 7.60
C GLY A 53 22.32 -37.39 7.53
N GLY A 54 21.89 -38.60 7.76
CA GLY A 54 22.69 -39.81 7.68
C GLY A 54 21.82 -41.01 7.26
N GLU A 55 22.35 -42.22 7.37
CA GLU A 55 21.64 -43.41 6.93
C GLU A 55 20.31 -43.67 7.64
N LYS A 56 20.18 -43.19 8.87
CA LYS A 56 19.00 -43.46 9.71
C LYS A 56 18.04 -42.30 9.84
N ALA A 57 18.52 -41.05 9.71
CA ALA A 57 17.68 -39.88 9.91
C ALA A 57 18.15 -38.72 9.06
N ASP A 58 17.20 -37.89 8.67
CA ASP A 58 17.41 -36.62 8.00
C ASP A 58 16.55 -35.51 8.65
N PHE A 59 17.06 -34.28 8.61
CA PHE A 59 16.30 -33.13 9.06
C PHE A 59 16.60 -31.91 8.20
N ARG A 60 15.63 -31.01 8.15
CA ARG A 60 15.77 -29.69 7.56
C ARG A 60 14.97 -28.68 8.39
N LEU A 61 15.65 -27.64 8.82
CA LEU A 61 15.07 -26.49 9.47
C LEU A 61 15.21 -25.30 8.51
N SER A 62 14.17 -24.49 8.37
CA SER A 62 14.30 -23.24 7.64
C SER A 62 13.52 -22.13 8.30
N PHE A 63 14.05 -20.92 8.18
CA PHE A 63 13.45 -19.67 8.60
C PHE A 63 13.45 -18.69 7.45
N THR A 64 12.29 -18.11 7.15
CA THR A 64 12.13 -17.08 6.13
C THR A 64 11.52 -15.86 6.75
N SER A 65 12.16 -14.72 6.55
CA SER A 65 11.64 -13.39 6.89
C SER A 65 11.37 -12.63 5.60
N THR A 66 10.15 -12.14 5.46
CA THR A 66 9.74 -11.25 4.37
C THR A 66 9.29 -9.93 4.97
N ASN A 67 9.95 -8.84 4.59
CA ASN A 67 9.59 -7.48 4.97
C ASN A 67 9.30 -6.73 3.68
N GLN A 68 8.12 -6.16 3.58
CA GLN A 68 7.69 -5.47 2.37
C GLN A 68 7.04 -4.13 2.76
N THR A 69 7.51 -3.06 2.12
CA THR A 69 6.84 -1.77 2.11
C THR A 69 5.99 -1.65 0.86
N GLY A 70 4.76 -1.20 1.01
CA GLY A 70 3.85 -1.00 -0.13
C GLY A 70 4.16 0.28 -0.90
N VAL A 71 3.47 0.45 -2.01
CA VAL A 71 3.55 1.67 -2.83
C VAL A 71 2.68 2.80 -2.26
N VAL A 72 1.76 2.48 -1.35
CA VAL A 72 0.94 3.45 -0.62
C VAL A 72 1.65 3.79 0.68
N PRO A 73 1.86 5.08 1.00
CA PRO A 73 2.50 5.48 2.23
C PRO A 73 1.88 4.82 3.47
N GLY A 74 2.74 4.30 4.36
CA GLY A 74 2.31 3.65 5.59
C GLY A 74 1.72 2.24 5.42
N SER A 75 1.86 1.63 4.24
CA SER A 75 1.44 0.23 4.05
C SER A 75 2.63 -0.71 4.16
N ASP A 76 2.62 -1.54 5.21
CA ASP A 76 3.70 -2.48 5.51
C ASP A 76 3.16 -3.90 5.61
N TYR A 77 4.00 -4.86 5.21
CA TYR A 77 3.72 -6.27 5.35
C TYR A 77 4.95 -7.02 5.84
N ASN A 78 4.79 -7.74 6.96
CA ASN A 78 5.82 -8.55 7.56
C ASN A 78 5.34 -10.00 7.66
N LYS A 79 6.17 -10.93 7.21
CA LYS A 79 5.87 -12.37 7.29
C LYS A 79 7.11 -13.11 7.79
N TYR A 80 6.89 -13.93 8.80
CA TYR A 80 7.89 -14.85 9.33
C TYR A 80 7.36 -16.28 9.16
N ALA A 81 8.16 -17.12 8.54
CA ALA A 81 7.84 -18.51 8.33
C ALA A 81 8.97 -19.38 8.89
N PHE A 82 8.62 -20.30 9.77
CA PHE A 82 9.52 -21.31 10.30
C PHE A 82 9.03 -22.68 9.85
N SER A 83 9.90 -23.51 9.32
CA SER A 83 9.55 -24.88 8.93
C SER A 83 10.56 -25.90 9.42
N VAL A 84 10.03 -27.05 9.80
CA VAL A 84 10.76 -28.21 10.25
C VAL A 84 10.33 -29.41 9.42
N ASN A 85 11.28 -30.08 8.84
CA ASN A 85 11.07 -31.37 8.20
C ASN A 85 12.08 -32.35 8.78
N ALA A 86 11.62 -33.51 9.21
CA ALA A 86 12.48 -34.57 9.72
C ALA A 86 11.97 -35.92 9.27
N GLY A 87 12.89 -36.80 8.99
CA GLY A 87 12.64 -38.19 8.63
C GLY A 87 13.50 -39.15 9.45
N MET A 88 12.97 -40.28 9.80
CA MET A 88 13.71 -41.33 10.50
C MET A 88 13.31 -42.74 10.03
N ASN A 89 14.30 -43.54 9.75
CA ASN A 89 14.16 -44.97 9.46
C ASN A 89 14.28 -45.75 10.77
N PHE A 90 13.13 -46.12 11.34
CA PHE A 90 13.09 -46.88 12.59
C PHE A 90 13.56 -48.33 12.41
N THR A 91 13.15 -48.91 11.30
CA THR A 91 13.56 -50.27 10.88
C THR A 91 13.72 -50.28 9.35
N LYS A 92 14.21 -51.42 8.80
CA LYS A 92 14.30 -51.58 7.34
C LYS A 92 12.97 -51.40 6.58
N ASN A 93 11.85 -51.64 7.28
CA ASN A 93 10.52 -51.61 6.69
C ASN A 93 9.62 -50.50 7.29
N PHE A 94 10.13 -49.68 8.22
CA PHE A 94 9.36 -48.63 8.86
C PHE A 94 10.11 -47.31 8.88
N THR A 95 9.56 -46.34 8.14
CA THR A 95 10.05 -45.00 8.06
C THR A 95 8.97 -44.03 8.52
N GLY A 96 9.32 -43.08 9.38
CA GLY A 96 8.44 -41.97 9.77
C GLY A 96 8.97 -40.66 9.27
N ARG A 97 8.07 -39.78 8.83
CA ARG A 97 8.39 -38.37 8.45
C ARG A 97 7.43 -37.42 9.12
N ILE A 98 7.96 -36.28 9.55
CA ILE A 98 7.20 -35.19 10.11
C ILE A 98 7.53 -33.90 9.32
N SER A 99 6.50 -33.11 9.04
CA SER A 99 6.63 -31.80 8.49
C SER A 99 5.74 -30.84 9.28
N ALA A 100 6.31 -29.76 9.79
CA ALA A 100 5.59 -28.74 10.51
C ALA A 100 6.00 -27.38 9.99
N GLN A 101 5.04 -26.47 9.88
CA GLN A 101 5.28 -25.09 9.46
C GLN A 101 4.49 -24.14 10.35
N TYR A 102 5.16 -23.10 10.82
CA TYR A 102 4.55 -21.99 11.52
C TYR A 102 4.75 -20.72 10.72
N ILE A 103 3.65 -20.00 10.47
CA ILE A 103 3.67 -18.74 9.72
C ILE A 103 2.98 -17.68 10.58
N ARG A 104 3.66 -16.56 10.75
CA ARG A 104 3.07 -15.34 11.29
C ARG A 104 3.18 -14.25 10.22
N SER A 105 2.07 -13.57 9.97
CA SER A 105 2.04 -12.41 9.08
C SER A 105 1.29 -11.27 9.73
N ASP A 106 1.88 -10.10 9.65
CA ASP A 106 1.32 -8.84 10.14
C ASP A 106 1.28 -7.85 8.96
N SER A 107 0.20 -7.09 8.83
CA SER A 107 0.12 -6.03 7.82
C SER A 107 -0.53 -4.79 8.42
N GLU A 108 0.07 -3.63 8.18
CA GLU A 108 -0.43 -2.33 8.60
C GLU A 108 -0.76 -1.47 7.37
N GLY A 109 -1.69 -0.52 7.54
CA GLY A 109 -2.01 0.47 6.51
C GLY A 109 -2.49 -0.09 5.17
N ARG A 110 -2.97 -1.34 5.16
CA ARG A 110 -3.43 -1.97 3.92
C ARG A 110 -4.68 -1.26 3.41
N PRO A 111 -4.61 -0.59 2.25
CA PRO A 111 -5.79 0.05 1.69
C PRO A 111 -6.86 -0.97 1.37
N ALA A 112 -8.11 -0.64 1.67
CA ALA A 112 -9.25 -1.45 1.27
C ALA A 112 -9.30 -1.52 -0.26
N GLN A 113 -9.62 -2.70 -0.79
CA GLN A 113 -9.72 -2.92 -2.22
C GLN A 113 -11.19 -2.77 -2.65
N GLY A 114 -11.40 -2.27 -3.87
CA GLY A 114 -12.72 -2.10 -4.46
C GLY A 114 -13.04 -0.63 -4.75
N ALA A 115 -14.20 -0.43 -5.40
CA ALA A 115 -14.71 0.89 -5.79
C ALA A 115 -15.68 1.47 -4.74
N ASN A 116 -15.60 1.04 -3.51
CA ASN A 116 -16.41 1.53 -2.40
C ASN A 116 -15.69 2.63 -1.61
N ASP A 117 -16.43 3.32 -0.76
CA ASP A 117 -15.95 4.42 0.08
C ASP A 117 -14.86 4.01 1.09
N SER A 118 -14.68 2.70 1.30
CA SER A 118 -13.64 2.14 2.17
C SER A 118 -12.27 2.10 1.49
N ASN A 119 -12.19 2.30 0.18
CA ASN A 119 -10.93 2.40 -0.54
C ASN A 119 -10.39 3.83 -0.44
N LEU A 120 -9.37 4.01 0.40
CA LEU A 120 -8.79 5.33 0.67
C LEU A 120 -8.29 6.07 -0.59
N LEU A 121 -7.90 5.34 -1.61
CA LEU A 121 -7.36 5.93 -2.86
C LEU A 121 -8.45 6.59 -3.70
N ILE A 122 -9.67 6.02 -3.72
CA ILE A 122 -10.77 6.56 -4.51
C ILE A 122 -11.27 7.90 -3.92
N PRO A 123 -11.62 8.00 -2.62
CA PRO A 123 -12.00 9.27 -2.04
C PRO A 123 -10.84 10.28 -2.02
N LEU A 124 -9.58 9.85 -1.88
CA LEU A 124 -8.43 10.74 -1.96
C LEU A 124 -8.34 11.40 -3.34
N ILE A 125 -8.44 10.62 -4.41
CA ILE A 125 -8.39 11.13 -5.78
C ILE A 125 -9.62 11.97 -6.09
N ASN A 126 -10.81 11.50 -5.71
CA ASN A 126 -12.06 12.22 -5.92
C ASN A 126 -12.14 13.46 -5.02
N GLY A 127 -11.74 13.36 -3.76
CA GLY A 127 -11.76 14.46 -2.80
C GLY A 127 -10.76 15.57 -3.14
N LEU A 128 -9.59 15.24 -3.67
CA LEU A 128 -8.66 16.25 -4.20
C LEU A 128 -9.27 16.97 -5.40
N LEU A 129 -9.96 16.26 -6.28
CA LEU A 129 -10.66 16.86 -7.43
C LEU A 129 -11.87 17.67 -6.98
N GLU A 130 -12.70 17.18 -6.05
CA GLU A 130 -13.85 17.90 -5.52
C GLU A 130 -13.44 19.14 -4.71
N LEU A 131 -12.41 19.03 -3.88
CA LEU A 131 -11.90 20.15 -3.11
C LEU A 131 -11.36 21.26 -4.04
N LEU A 132 -10.66 20.88 -5.10
CA LEU A 132 -10.18 21.81 -6.10
C LEU A 132 -11.34 22.47 -6.85
N ILE A 133 -12.33 21.69 -7.26
CA ILE A 133 -13.55 22.16 -7.92
C ILE A 133 -14.34 23.07 -6.96
N TYR A 134 -14.57 22.64 -5.71
CA TYR A 134 -15.28 23.43 -4.71
C TYR A 134 -14.59 24.77 -4.45
N MET A 135 -13.27 24.79 -4.29
CA MET A 135 -12.53 26.04 -4.10
C MET A 135 -12.63 26.97 -5.31
N ILE A 136 -12.61 26.43 -6.52
CA ILE A 136 -12.77 27.21 -7.76
C ILE A 136 -14.20 27.77 -7.86
N PHE A 137 -15.22 26.94 -7.70
CA PHE A 137 -16.62 27.36 -7.85
C PHE A 137 -17.09 28.30 -6.75
N LYS A 138 -16.67 28.12 -5.51
CA LYS A 138 -16.96 29.05 -4.41
C LYS A 138 -16.40 30.44 -4.69
N ARG A 139 -15.29 30.53 -5.38
CA ARG A 139 -14.60 31.80 -5.66
C ARG A 139 -15.18 32.52 -6.85
N ILE A 140 -15.70 31.85 -7.86
CA ILE A 140 -16.39 32.44 -8.99
C ILE A 140 -17.86 32.80 -8.66
N GLY A 141 -18.29 32.63 -7.41
CA GLY A 141 -19.64 33.02 -6.97
C GLY A 141 -20.77 32.13 -7.50
N LEU A 142 -20.44 31.00 -8.11
CA LEU A 142 -21.43 30.06 -8.67
C LEU A 142 -22.01 29.10 -7.64
N MET A 143 -21.40 28.99 -6.42
CA MET A 143 -21.99 28.24 -5.32
C MET A 143 -22.28 29.18 -4.15
N ARG A 144 -23.56 29.54 -4.01
CA ARG A 144 -24.09 30.16 -2.80
C ARG A 144 -24.50 29.03 -1.86
N MET A 145 -23.82 28.87 -0.74
CA MET A 145 -24.32 28.00 0.30
C MET A 145 -25.59 28.64 0.87
N GLU A 146 -26.75 28.05 0.59
CA GLU A 146 -27.92 28.26 1.44
C GLU A 146 -27.65 27.55 2.76
N SER A 147 -27.33 28.35 3.78
CA SER A 147 -27.39 27.90 5.17
C SER A 147 -28.87 27.71 5.55
N ARG A 148 -29.29 26.50 5.74
CA ARG A 148 -30.42 26.14 6.62
C ARG A 148 -29.88 25.54 7.88
#